data_ada966519a7769ef4023b957adb00e6d
#
_entry.id   ada966519a7769ef4023b957adb00e6d
#
_cell.length_a   1.000
_cell.length_b   1.000
_cell.length_c   1.000
_cell.angle_alpha   90.00
_cell.angle_beta   90.00
_cell.angle_gamma   90.00
#
_symmetry.space_group_name_H-M   'P 1'
#
loop_
_entity.id
_entity.type
_entity.pdbx_description
1 polymer ?
#
loop_
_entity_poly.entity_id
_entity_poly.type
_entity_poly.pdbx_seq_one_letter_code
_entity_poly.pdbx_strand_id
1 'polypeptide(L)'
;MKLNGVDFDTYFNDYPNKDGYFGKYGGVFVEDKLKKAMEEITEAYYSICQSRKFIAELRRIRKEFQGRPTPVTHLERLSDALGGKVQLYAKREDLNHSGAHKLNHCMGEALLAKYMGKKKVIAETGAGQHGVALATAAAYFGLECDIYMGSVDIKKQAPNVARMKILGANVIEVTHGLQTLKEAVDAAFDAYSKEYENAIYCIGSVLGPHPFPMMVRDFQSVVGIEAREQFIDMTGHLPSAIVACVGGGSNAAGLFAGFLNDPVDIYGVEPLGRGEKLGDHAASLKFGTEGIMYGFNSIMLKDENGEPAPVYSVASGLDYPSSGPEHAFLQELGRVKYDVINDQETIDAFFKLSRMEGIIPAIESSHAVAFGMKLAKTMDKGSILINLSGRGDKDMDYIIENYGIR
;
A
#
# COMPACT_ATOMS: atom_id res chain seq x y z
N MET A 1 -0.77 24.67 5.10
CA MET A 1 -2.24 24.58 5.36
C MET A 1 -2.50 24.09 6.77
N LYS A 2 -3.47 24.69 7.50
CA LYS A 2 -3.82 24.26 8.88
C LYS A 2 -5.22 23.70 8.93
N LEU A 3 -5.40 22.57 9.60
CA LEU A 3 -6.70 21.89 9.78
C LEU A 3 -6.74 21.22 11.16
N ASN A 4 -7.78 21.49 11.94
CA ASN A 4 -8.00 20.89 13.26
C ASN A 4 -6.77 20.89 14.20
N GLY A 5 -6.00 21.99 14.21
CA GLY A 5 -4.82 22.18 15.06
C GLY A 5 -3.52 21.61 14.47
N VAL A 6 -3.57 20.91 13.34
CA VAL A 6 -2.39 20.36 12.66
C VAL A 6 -1.94 21.30 11.54
N ASP A 7 -0.63 21.60 11.51
CA ASP A 7 0.00 22.34 10.42
C ASP A 7 0.61 21.37 9.39
N PHE A 8 0.05 21.35 8.19
CA PHE A 8 0.54 20.47 7.14
C PHE A 8 1.83 20.94 6.48
N ASP A 9 2.31 22.16 6.75
CA ASP A 9 3.64 22.62 6.31
C ASP A 9 4.77 21.88 7.07
N THR A 10 4.51 21.47 8.33
CA THR A 10 5.46 20.74 9.17
C THR A 10 5.06 19.29 9.44
N TYR A 11 3.98 18.83 8.83
CA TYR A 11 3.35 17.54 9.12
C TYR A 11 4.33 16.35 9.19
N PHE A 12 5.21 16.21 8.22
CA PHE A 12 6.18 15.11 8.17
C PHE A 12 7.32 15.22 9.18
N ASN A 13 7.50 16.38 9.82
CA ASN A 13 8.42 16.56 10.94
C ASN A 13 7.74 16.28 12.29
N ASP A 14 6.42 16.51 12.36
CA ASP A 14 5.66 16.43 13.59
C ASP A 14 5.00 15.04 13.77
N TYR A 15 4.75 14.32 12.64
CA TYR A 15 4.06 13.02 12.65
C TYR A 15 4.79 11.93 11.86
N PRO A 16 4.97 10.72 12.47
CA PRO A 16 4.57 10.43 13.85
C PRO A 16 5.41 11.22 14.85
N ASN A 17 4.91 11.35 16.08
CA ASN A 17 5.72 11.89 17.17
C ASN A 17 6.88 10.91 17.51
N LYS A 18 7.76 11.31 18.42
CA LYS A 18 8.92 10.51 18.83
C LYS A 18 8.59 9.11 19.40
N ASP A 19 7.36 8.93 19.89
CA ASP A 19 6.87 7.67 20.45
C ASP A 19 6.11 6.83 19.38
N GLY A 20 6.11 7.28 18.12
CA GLY A 20 5.52 6.57 16.98
C GLY A 20 4.02 6.79 16.78
N TYR A 21 3.44 7.87 17.33
CA TYR A 21 2.01 8.13 17.23
C TYR A 21 1.66 9.20 16.21
N PHE A 22 0.61 8.94 15.45
CA PHE A 22 -0.18 9.87 14.66
C PHE A 22 -1.45 10.22 15.48
N GLY A 23 -1.43 11.31 16.23
CA GLY A 23 -2.46 11.58 17.24
C GLY A 23 -2.48 10.48 18.31
N LYS A 24 -3.55 9.70 18.36
CA LYS A 24 -3.68 8.52 19.26
C LYS A 24 -3.36 7.18 18.58
N TYR A 25 -3.18 7.17 17.25
CA TYR A 25 -2.96 5.97 16.46
C TYR A 25 -1.46 5.69 16.28
N GLY A 26 -1.07 4.42 16.18
CA GLY A 26 0.32 4.00 16.04
C GLY A 26 0.88 3.38 17.32
N GLY A 27 2.10 3.73 17.69
CA GLY A 27 2.79 3.22 18.87
C GLY A 27 3.52 1.89 18.65
N VAL A 28 3.96 1.26 19.76
CA VAL A 28 4.73 0.01 19.76
C VAL A 28 4.17 -0.92 20.84
N PHE A 29 3.29 -1.84 20.45
CA PHE A 29 2.61 -2.80 21.35
C PHE A 29 3.11 -4.21 21.08
N VAL A 30 4.40 -4.44 21.28
CA VAL A 30 5.07 -5.73 21.06
C VAL A 30 5.85 -6.13 22.31
N GLU A 31 6.30 -7.39 22.37
CA GLU A 31 7.16 -7.90 23.43
C GLU A 31 8.50 -7.13 23.52
N ASP A 32 9.10 -7.10 24.71
CA ASP A 32 10.32 -6.30 24.98
C ASP A 32 11.50 -6.61 24.04
N LYS A 33 11.64 -7.86 23.61
CA LYS A 33 12.67 -8.25 22.64
C LYS A 33 12.47 -7.57 21.29
N LEU A 34 11.23 -7.51 20.81
CA LEU A 34 10.89 -6.82 19.57
C LEU A 34 10.93 -5.31 19.70
N LYS A 35 10.68 -4.74 20.90
CA LYS A 35 10.88 -3.29 21.12
C LYS A 35 12.31 -2.87 20.83
N LYS A 36 13.31 -3.64 21.30
CA LYS A 36 14.71 -3.37 21.02
C LYS A 36 15.02 -3.40 19.51
N ALA A 37 14.43 -4.35 18.78
CA ALA A 37 14.58 -4.42 17.34
C ALA A 37 13.92 -3.20 16.64
N MET A 38 12.77 -2.74 17.13
CA MET A 38 12.12 -1.52 16.61
C MET A 38 12.95 -0.26 16.90
N GLU A 39 13.53 -0.15 18.09
CA GLU A 39 14.45 0.93 18.46
C GLU A 39 15.69 0.95 17.54
N GLU A 40 16.31 -0.21 17.27
CA GLU A 40 17.44 -0.34 16.34
C GLU A 40 17.08 0.13 14.93
N ILE A 41 15.92 -0.31 14.41
CA ILE A 41 15.46 0.12 13.09
C ILE A 41 15.16 1.62 13.06
N THR A 42 14.54 2.15 14.12
CA THR A 42 14.23 3.57 14.25
C THR A 42 15.49 4.42 14.22
N GLU A 43 16.50 4.06 15.01
CA GLU A 43 17.79 4.75 15.04
C GLU A 43 18.50 4.67 13.67
N ALA A 44 18.51 3.49 13.07
CA ALA A 44 19.07 3.28 11.75
C ALA A 44 18.34 4.09 10.67
N TYR A 45 17.01 4.16 10.72
CA TYR A 45 16.23 4.96 9.80
C TYR A 45 16.63 6.45 9.87
N TYR A 46 16.65 7.04 11.07
CA TYR A 46 16.98 8.45 11.22
C TYR A 46 18.46 8.77 10.91
N SER A 47 19.39 7.87 11.23
CA SER A 47 20.82 8.10 10.99
C SER A 47 21.24 7.76 9.57
N ILE A 48 20.69 6.71 8.96
CA ILE A 48 21.13 6.19 7.65
C ILE A 48 20.26 6.73 6.52
N CYS A 49 18.91 6.59 6.60
CA CYS A 49 18.04 6.91 5.47
C CYS A 49 18.02 8.39 5.11
N GLN A 50 18.35 9.27 6.05
CA GLN A 50 18.49 10.71 5.81
C GLN A 50 19.88 11.12 5.33
N SER A 51 20.84 10.18 5.25
CA SER A 51 22.17 10.47 4.76
C SER A 51 22.18 10.74 3.25
N ARG A 52 23.04 11.68 2.81
CA ARG A 52 23.21 11.99 1.37
C ARG A 52 23.56 10.74 0.56
N LYS A 53 24.35 9.83 1.14
CA LYS A 53 24.77 8.61 0.46
C LYS A 53 23.61 7.68 0.21
N PHE A 54 22.79 7.40 1.23
CA PHE A 54 21.60 6.55 1.10
C PHE A 54 20.59 7.13 0.10
N ILE A 55 20.30 8.44 0.24
CA ILE A 55 19.35 9.12 -0.65
C ILE A 55 19.83 9.07 -2.10
N ALA A 56 21.11 9.33 -2.35
CA ALA A 56 21.67 9.29 -3.70
C ALA A 56 21.63 7.88 -4.30
N GLU A 57 21.97 6.84 -3.51
CA GLU A 57 21.90 5.45 -3.95
C GLU A 57 20.46 5.01 -4.24
N LEU A 58 19.51 5.32 -3.36
CA LEU A 58 18.11 5.00 -3.58
C LEU A 58 17.53 5.71 -4.83
N ARG A 59 17.88 6.97 -5.04
CA ARG A 59 17.49 7.72 -6.27
C ARG A 59 18.05 7.08 -7.53
N ARG A 60 19.32 6.67 -7.51
CA ARG A 60 19.94 5.96 -8.62
C ARG A 60 19.21 4.66 -8.92
N ILE A 61 18.93 3.84 -7.91
CA ILE A 61 18.21 2.57 -8.04
C ILE A 61 16.81 2.79 -8.60
N ARG A 62 16.10 3.77 -8.09
CA ARG A 62 14.76 4.15 -8.60
C ARG A 62 14.79 4.48 -10.08
N LYS A 63 15.79 5.23 -10.53
CA LYS A 63 15.93 5.60 -11.94
C LYS A 63 16.37 4.43 -12.81
N GLU A 64 17.43 3.71 -12.43
CA GLU A 64 18.10 2.74 -13.28
C GLU A 64 17.47 1.35 -13.24
N PHE A 65 16.92 0.94 -12.10
CA PHE A 65 16.35 -0.38 -11.90
C PHE A 65 14.82 -0.38 -11.86
N GLN A 66 14.19 0.56 -11.15
CA GLN A 66 12.74 0.61 -11.07
C GLN A 66 12.07 1.29 -12.28
N GLY A 67 12.83 2.05 -13.08
CA GLY A 67 12.29 2.77 -14.24
C GLY A 67 11.49 4.03 -13.87
N ARG A 68 11.83 4.64 -12.71
CA ARG A 68 11.14 5.85 -12.25
C ARG A 68 11.75 7.13 -12.86
N PRO A 69 10.96 8.22 -13.02
CA PRO A 69 9.56 8.35 -12.59
C PRO A 69 8.58 7.56 -13.44
N THR A 70 7.57 6.94 -12.83
CA THR A 70 6.44 6.39 -13.57
C THR A 70 5.59 7.53 -14.13
N PRO A 71 4.98 7.43 -15.32
CA PRO A 71 4.26 8.54 -15.92
C PRO A 71 2.91 8.83 -15.24
N VAL A 72 2.44 10.07 -15.40
CA VAL A 72 1.02 10.40 -15.33
C VAL A 72 0.44 10.32 -16.74
N THR A 73 -0.69 9.64 -16.90
CA THR A 73 -1.38 9.46 -18.19
C THR A 73 -2.76 10.10 -18.14
N HIS A 74 -3.12 10.90 -19.13
CA HIS A 74 -4.47 11.39 -19.30
C HIS A 74 -5.36 10.26 -19.81
N LEU A 75 -6.49 10.02 -19.14
CA LEU A 75 -7.48 9.01 -19.53
C LEU A 75 -8.57 9.68 -20.39
N GLU A 76 -8.20 10.05 -21.60
CA GLU A 76 -8.98 10.92 -22.48
C GLU A 76 -10.33 10.31 -22.87
N ARG A 77 -10.31 9.07 -23.38
CA ARG A 77 -11.54 8.40 -23.81
C ARG A 77 -12.49 8.08 -22.66
N LEU A 78 -11.90 7.77 -21.48
CA LEU A 78 -12.69 7.54 -20.28
C LEU A 78 -13.32 8.84 -19.78
N SER A 79 -12.58 9.96 -19.84
CA SER A 79 -13.10 11.29 -19.48
C SER A 79 -14.25 11.70 -20.40
N ASP A 80 -14.10 11.54 -21.71
CA ASP A 80 -15.13 11.84 -22.70
C ASP A 80 -16.39 11.00 -22.49
N ALA A 81 -16.24 9.71 -22.22
CA ALA A 81 -17.35 8.81 -21.93
C ALA A 81 -18.13 9.16 -20.65
N LEU A 82 -17.54 9.97 -19.77
CA LEU A 82 -18.19 10.50 -18.57
C LEU A 82 -18.74 11.93 -18.78
N GLY A 83 -18.72 12.45 -20.01
CA GLY A 83 -19.25 13.74 -20.41
C GLY A 83 -18.22 14.84 -20.58
N GLY A 84 -16.93 14.56 -20.44
CA GLY A 84 -15.81 15.44 -20.74
C GLY A 84 -15.62 16.66 -19.82
N LYS A 85 -16.51 16.89 -18.85
CA LYS A 85 -16.44 18.04 -17.93
C LYS A 85 -15.37 17.87 -16.86
N VAL A 86 -15.13 16.63 -16.43
CA VAL A 86 -14.11 16.24 -15.46
C VAL A 86 -13.10 15.36 -16.16
N GLN A 87 -11.82 15.74 -16.08
CA GLN A 87 -10.74 15.04 -16.74
C GLN A 87 -10.09 14.07 -15.76
N LEU A 88 -9.95 12.80 -16.15
CA LEU A 88 -9.33 11.76 -15.36
C LEU A 88 -7.88 11.55 -15.79
N TYR A 89 -7.02 11.39 -14.81
CA TYR A 89 -5.60 11.08 -14.99
C TYR A 89 -5.21 9.90 -14.12
N ALA A 90 -4.21 9.15 -14.55
CA ALA A 90 -3.68 8.01 -13.82
C ALA A 90 -2.18 8.17 -13.54
N LYS A 91 -1.76 8.07 -12.27
CA LYS A 91 -0.36 7.82 -11.91
C LYS A 91 -0.10 6.33 -12.08
N ARG A 92 0.84 5.98 -12.96
CA ARG A 92 1.03 4.65 -13.53
C ARG A 92 2.04 3.80 -12.73
N GLU A 93 1.69 3.45 -11.47
CA GLU A 93 2.53 2.52 -10.68
C GLU A 93 2.48 1.06 -11.20
N ASP A 94 1.55 0.74 -12.06
CA ASP A 94 1.53 -0.48 -12.87
C ASP A 94 2.73 -0.61 -13.83
N LEU A 95 3.40 0.50 -14.16
CA LEU A 95 4.63 0.54 -14.96
C LEU A 95 5.92 0.56 -14.12
N ASN A 96 5.81 0.60 -12.78
CA ASN A 96 6.97 0.38 -11.93
C ASN A 96 7.52 -1.04 -12.13
N HIS A 97 8.82 -1.25 -12.02
CA HIS A 97 9.39 -2.60 -12.07
C HIS A 97 8.68 -3.51 -11.06
N SER A 98 8.48 -4.78 -11.38
CA SER A 98 7.56 -5.75 -10.75
C SER A 98 6.06 -5.52 -11.02
N GLY A 99 5.67 -4.41 -11.63
CA GLY A 99 4.29 -4.12 -12.03
C GLY A 99 3.38 -3.58 -10.93
N ALA A 100 3.95 -3.08 -9.82
CA ALA A 100 3.18 -2.49 -8.72
C ALA A 100 4.02 -1.55 -7.85
N HIS A 101 3.34 -0.75 -7.01
CA HIS A 101 3.93 0.22 -6.08
C HIS A 101 4.81 -0.41 -5.00
N LYS A 102 4.62 -1.69 -4.66
CA LYS A 102 5.27 -2.32 -3.51
C LYS A 102 6.79 -2.33 -3.57
N LEU A 103 7.38 -2.37 -4.75
CA LEU A 103 8.82 -2.31 -4.90
C LEU A 103 9.43 -0.99 -4.39
N ASN A 104 8.65 0.09 -4.31
CA ASN A 104 9.16 1.38 -3.84
C ASN A 104 9.67 1.31 -2.40
N HIS A 105 8.90 0.70 -1.49
CA HIS A 105 9.34 0.55 -0.10
C HIS A 105 10.27 -0.65 0.09
N CYS A 106 10.03 -1.77 -0.59
CA CYS A 106 10.93 -2.93 -0.48
C CYS A 106 12.38 -2.61 -0.86
N MET A 107 12.59 -1.78 -1.89
CA MET A 107 13.95 -1.31 -2.24
C MET A 107 14.55 -0.43 -1.15
N GLY A 108 13.76 0.42 -0.51
CA GLY A 108 14.22 1.24 0.62
C GLY A 108 14.56 0.41 1.85
N GLU A 109 13.69 -0.53 2.21
CA GLU A 109 13.88 -1.45 3.35
C GLU A 109 15.09 -2.37 3.16
N ALA A 110 15.24 -2.98 1.98
CA ALA A 110 16.37 -3.84 1.68
C ALA A 110 17.71 -3.04 1.58
N LEU A 111 17.66 -1.80 1.07
CA LEU A 111 18.83 -0.92 1.10
C LEU A 111 19.21 -0.55 2.54
N LEU A 112 18.23 -0.27 3.41
CA LEU A 112 18.48 -0.03 4.83
C LEU A 112 19.11 -1.26 5.49
N ALA A 113 18.56 -2.46 5.26
CA ALA A 113 19.13 -3.72 5.75
C ALA A 113 20.61 -3.85 5.38
N LYS A 114 20.96 -3.58 4.12
CA LYS A 114 22.35 -3.59 3.63
C LYS A 114 23.24 -2.59 4.37
N TYR A 115 22.76 -1.36 4.59
CA TYR A 115 23.52 -0.33 5.31
C TYR A 115 23.68 -0.62 6.80
N MET A 116 22.72 -1.31 7.41
CA MET A 116 22.81 -1.83 8.78
C MET A 116 23.73 -3.05 8.90
N GLY A 117 24.22 -3.60 7.78
CA GLY A 117 25.04 -4.82 7.76
C GLY A 117 24.24 -6.11 7.99
N LYS A 118 22.90 -6.04 7.93
CA LYS A 118 22.03 -7.22 8.00
C LYS A 118 22.22 -8.07 6.73
N LYS A 119 22.08 -9.37 6.87
CA LYS A 119 22.28 -10.33 5.77
C LYS A 119 20.98 -10.92 5.24
N LYS A 120 19.90 -10.75 5.97
CA LYS A 120 18.60 -11.36 5.69
C LYS A 120 17.48 -10.32 5.79
N VAL A 121 16.48 -10.48 4.94
CA VAL A 121 15.17 -9.82 5.06
C VAL A 121 14.10 -10.87 5.30
N ILE A 122 13.15 -10.57 6.18
CA ILE A 122 12.03 -11.45 6.55
C ILE A 122 10.73 -10.68 6.30
N ALA A 123 9.75 -11.35 5.71
CA ALA A 123 8.41 -10.80 5.54
C ALA A 123 7.34 -11.90 5.51
N GLU A 124 6.10 -11.47 5.60
CA GLU A 124 4.92 -12.25 5.29
C GLU A 124 4.30 -11.79 3.97
N THR A 125 3.46 -12.64 3.40
CA THR A 125 2.65 -12.27 2.23
C THR A 125 1.39 -13.14 2.15
N GLY A 126 0.26 -12.54 1.77
CA GLY A 126 -0.97 -13.26 1.44
C GLY A 126 -1.16 -13.34 -0.07
N ALA A 127 -1.47 -12.21 -0.72
CA ALA A 127 -1.64 -12.12 -2.19
C ALA A 127 -0.34 -12.34 -3.00
N GLY A 128 0.83 -12.41 -2.36
CA GLY A 128 2.11 -12.67 -2.99
C GLY A 128 2.82 -11.46 -3.58
N GLN A 129 2.16 -10.32 -3.76
CA GLN A 129 2.76 -9.14 -4.42
C GLN A 129 3.88 -8.50 -3.58
N HIS A 130 3.69 -8.42 -2.26
CA HIS A 130 4.74 -7.96 -1.36
C HIS A 130 5.94 -8.91 -1.37
N GLY A 131 5.67 -10.22 -1.27
CA GLY A 131 6.71 -11.24 -1.35
C GLY A 131 7.54 -11.16 -2.62
N VAL A 132 6.91 -11.00 -3.79
CA VAL A 132 7.63 -10.82 -5.07
C VAL A 132 8.46 -9.54 -5.06
N ALA A 133 7.92 -8.43 -4.55
CA ALA A 133 8.65 -7.16 -4.49
C ALA A 133 9.87 -7.25 -3.55
N LEU A 134 9.71 -7.88 -2.38
CA LEU A 134 10.82 -8.05 -1.44
C LEU A 134 11.86 -9.04 -1.97
N ALA A 135 11.44 -10.17 -2.56
CA ALA A 135 12.35 -11.11 -3.21
C ALA A 135 13.17 -10.43 -4.32
N THR A 136 12.53 -9.53 -5.10
CA THR A 136 13.22 -8.72 -6.13
C THR A 136 14.28 -7.81 -5.50
N ALA A 137 13.94 -7.11 -4.42
CA ALA A 137 14.87 -6.23 -3.73
C ALA A 137 16.02 -7.00 -3.08
N ALA A 138 15.71 -8.13 -2.43
CA ALA A 138 16.72 -9.00 -1.82
C ALA A 138 17.71 -9.55 -2.85
N ALA A 139 17.21 -10.05 -3.99
CA ALA A 139 18.04 -10.49 -5.10
C ALA A 139 18.96 -9.38 -5.62
N TYR A 140 18.44 -8.15 -5.77
CA TYR A 140 19.23 -7.00 -6.21
C TYR A 140 20.40 -6.67 -5.26
N PHE A 141 20.19 -6.79 -3.95
CA PHE A 141 21.21 -6.48 -2.95
C PHE A 141 22.05 -7.68 -2.49
N GLY A 142 21.74 -8.89 -2.93
CA GLY A 142 22.41 -10.13 -2.50
C GLY A 142 22.10 -10.49 -1.05
N LEU A 143 20.88 -10.22 -0.59
CA LEU A 143 20.40 -10.57 0.74
C LEU A 143 19.64 -11.91 0.72
N GLU A 144 19.75 -12.68 1.80
CA GLU A 144 18.83 -13.80 2.04
C GLU A 144 17.42 -13.27 2.24
N CYS A 145 16.41 -14.02 1.79
CA CYS A 145 15.02 -13.60 1.83
C CYS A 145 14.11 -14.74 2.26
N ASP A 146 13.53 -14.63 3.44
CA ASP A 146 12.54 -15.55 3.97
C ASP A 146 11.15 -14.94 3.91
N ILE A 147 10.24 -15.59 3.18
CA ILE A 147 8.85 -15.15 2.99
C ILE A 147 7.89 -16.17 3.57
N TYR A 148 7.19 -15.78 4.63
CA TYR A 148 6.17 -16.61 5.27
C TYR A 148 4.84 -16.45 4.55
N MET A 149 4.21 -17.58 4.23
CA MET A 149 2.95 -17.59 3.49
C MET A 149 2.08 -18.77 3.92
N GLY A 150 0.80 -18.52 4.14
CA GLY A 150 -0.14 -19.58 4.51
C GLY A 150 -0.33 -20.61 3.40
N SER A 151 -0.53 -21.88 3.75
CA SER A 151 -0.70 -22.99 2.78
C SER A 151 -1.87 -22.77 1.82
N VAL A 152 -2.94 -22.13 2.29
CA VAL A 152 -4.11 -21.79 1.47
C VAL A 152 -3.74 -20.74 0.43
N ASP A 153 -2.98 -19.73 0.84
CA ASP A 153 -2.54 -18.64 -0.04
C ASP A 153 -1.48 -19.12 -1.04
N ILE A 154 -0.56 -20.00 -0.64
CA ILE A 154 0.43 -20.63 -1.53
C ILE A 154 -0.25 -21.33 -2.72
N LYS A 155 -1.33 -22.07 -2.46
CA LYS A 155 -2.07 -22.77 -3.52
C LYS A 155 -2.77 -21.80 -4.46
N LYS A 156 -3.42 -20.76 -3.91
CA LYS A 156 -4.14 -19.75 -4.70
C LYS A 156 -3.19 -18.86 -5.52
N GLN A 157 -1.99 -18.62 -5.03
CA GLN A 157 -1.03 -17.66 -5.58
C GLN A 157 0.22 -18.34 -6.17
N ALA A 158 0.08 -19.55 -6.70
CA ALA A 158 1.18 -20.36 -7.22
C ALA A 158 2.10 -19.60 -8.22
N PRO A 159 1.62 -18.73 -9.12
CA PRO A 159 2.48 -17.94 -10.00
C PRO A 159 3.38 -16.95 -9.23
N ASN A 160 2.89 -16.33 -8.15
CA ASN A 160 3.70 -15.44 -7.33
C ASN A 160 4.72 -16.22 -6.49
N VAL A 161 4.33 -17.38 -5.98
CA VAL A 161 5.25 -18.32 -5.29
C VAL A 161 6.39 -18.74 -6.21
N ALA A 162 6.08 -19.07 -7.46
CA ALA A 162 7.10 -19.40 -8.46
C ALA A 162 8.05 -18.21 -8.72
N ARG A 163 7.53 -16.98 -8.85
CA ARG A 163 8.35 -15.77 -9.01
C ARG A 163 9.29 -15.55 -7.82
N MET A 164 8.80 -15.67 -6.58
CA MET A 164 9.62 -15.54 -5.38
C MET A 164 10.76 -16.56 -5.37
N LYS A 165 10.48 -17.82 -5.68
CA LYS A 165 11.49 -18.89 -5.76
C LYS A 165 12.52 -18.67 -6.88
N ILE A 166 12.08 -18.21 -8.06
CA ILE A 166 12.98 -17.85 -9.18
C ILE A 166 13.93 -16.71 -8.77
N LEU A 167 13.45 -15.76 -7.96
CA LEU A 167 14.26 -14.65 -7.43
C LEU A 167 15.18 -15.08 -6.25
N GLY A 168 15.14 -16.34 -5.85
CA GLY A 168 16.00 -16.89 -4.82
C GLY A 168 15.45 -16.78 -3.39
N ALA A 169 14.20 -16.35 -3.22
CA ALA A 169 13.59 -16.29 -1.90
C ALA A 169 13.18 -17.69 -1.41
N ASN A 170 13.33 -17.93 -0.12
CA ASN A 170 12.83 -19.08 0.59
C ASN A 170 11.38 -18.82 1.01
N VAL A 171 10.42 -19.50 0.37
CA VAL A 171 9.00 -19.40 0.73
C VAL A 171 8.68 -20.46 1.78
N ILE A 172 8.39 -19.99 3.00
CA ILE A 172 8.12 -20.81 4.17
C ILE A 172 6.62 -20.99 4.32
N GLU A 173 6.18 -22.24 4.16
CA GLU A 173 4.77 -22.61 4.26
C GLU A 173 4.32 -22.63 5.72
N VAL A 174 3.24 -21.88 6.03
CA VAL A 174 2.61 -21.86 7.35
C VAL A 174 1.36 -22.73 7.33
N THR A 175 1.37 -23.82 8.12
CA THR A 175 0.36 -24.89 8.09
C THR A 175 -0.54 -24.95 9.33
N HIS A 176 -0.39 -24.03 10.29
CA HIS A 176 -1.22 -23.95 11.49
C HIS A 176 -2.36 -22.93 11.33
N GLY A 177 -3.33 -22.99 12.22
CA GLY A 177 -4.49 -22.09 12.22
C GLY A 177 -5.30 -22.16 10.94
N LEU A 178 -5.73 -21.02 10.43
CA LEU A 178 -6.48 -20.90 9.17
C LEU A 178 -5.58 -20.97 7.92
N GLN A 179 -4.27 -20.99 8.12
CA GLN A 179 -3.26 -21.10 7.04
C GLN A 179 -3.35 -19.96 6.02
N THR A 180 -3.59 -18.75 6.52
CA THR A 180 -3.75 -17.52 5.74
C THR A 180 -2.76 -16.44 6.20
N LEU A 181 -2.94 -15.21 5.73
CA LEU A 181 -2.05 -14.08 6.04
C LEU A 181 -1.85 -13.86 7.54
N LYS A 182 -2.88 -14.05 8.39
CA LYS A 182 -2.74 -13.86 9.85
C LYS A 182 -1.65 -14.74 10.44
N GLU A 183 -1.72 -16.04 10.18
CA GLU A 183 -0.75 -16.99 10.69
C GLU A 183 0.64 -16.78 10.08
N ALA A 184 0.70 -16.31 8.84
CA ALA A 184 1.96 -15.93 8.20
C ALA A 184 2.62 -14.73 8.89
N VAL A 185 1.84 -13.71 9.29
CA VAL A 185 2.33 -12.57 10.08
C VAL A 185 2.89 -13.04 11.41
N ASP A 186 2.14 -13.85 12.16
CA ASP A 186 2.56 -14.35 13.47
C ASP A 186 3.87 -15.17 13.37
N ALA A 187 3.96 -16.03 12.36
CA ALA A 187 5.16 -16.86 12.13
C ALA A 187 6.38 -16.01 11.71
N ALA A 188 6.18 -15.00 10.88
CA ALA A 188 7.25 -14.10 10.44
C ALA A 188 7.78 -13.23 11.59
N PHE A 189 6.89 -12.72 12.46
CA PHE A 189 7.30 -11.98 13.67
C PHE A 189 8.03 -12.89 14.67
N ASP A 190 7.59 -14.12 14.87
CA ASP A 190 8.28 -15.10 15.73
C ASP A 190 9.69 -15.39 15.20
N ALA A 191 9.83 -15.63 13.91
CA ALA A 191 11.13 -15.82 13.28
C ALA A 191 12.01 -14.58 13.41
N TYR A 192 11.48 -13.40 13.13
CA TYR A 192 12.21 -12.14 13.25
C TYR A 192 12.68 -11.92 14.69
N SER A 193 11.85 -12.22 15.69
CA SER A 193 12.22 -12.10 17.11
C SER A 193 13.46 -12.94 17.49
N LYS A 194 13.71 -14.01 16.77
CA LYS A 194 14.86 -14.91 16.98
C LYS A 194 16.11 -14.50 16.21
N GLU A 195 15.94 -13.81 15.09
CA GLU A 195 17.00 -13.52 14.11
C GLU A 195 17.28 -12.02 13.92
N TYR A 196 16.65 -11.11 14.69
CA TYR A 196 16.71 -9.66 14.46
C TYR A 196 18.12 -9.07 14.43
N GLU A 197 19.11 -9.73 15.06
CA GLU A 197 20.51 -9.30 15.01
C GLU A 197 21.09 -9.37 13.59
N ASN A 198 20.68 -10.36 12.78
CA ASN A 198 21.15 -10.57 11.42
C ASN A 198 20.11 -10.27 10.33
N ALA A 199 18.87 -10.05 10.71
CA ALA A 199 17.75 -9.83 9.80
C ALA A 199 17.06 -8.48 10.06
N ILE A 200 16.33 -8.00 9.06
CA ILE A 200 15.35 -6.93 9.21
C ILE A 200 13.98 -7.45 8.74
N TYR A 201 12.94 -7.11 9.48
CA TYR A 201 11.57 -7.35 9.06
C TYR A 201 11.13 -6.26 8.09
N CYS A 202 10.66 -6.66 6.92
CA CYS A 202 10.23 -5.77 5.85
C CYS A 202 8.71 -5.87 5.68
N ILE A 203 7.99 -4.98 6.31
CA ILE A 203 6.52 -5.03 6.35
C ILE A 203 5.89 -4.65 5.01
N GLY A 204 4.78 -5.30 4.69
CA GLY A 204 4.13 -5.17 3.38
C GLY A 204 3.32 -3.90 3.16
N SER A 205 3.10 -3.04 4.16
CA SER A 205 2.30 -1.82 4.05
C SER A 205 2.63 -0.80 5.16
N VAL A 206 1.86 0.29 5.27
CA VAL A 206 1.98 1.32 6.33
C VAL A 206 1.34 0.86 7.63
N LEU A 207 1.67 -0.34 8.06
CA LEU A 207 1.11 -1.09 9.18
C LEU A 207 2.20 -1.42 10.20
N GLY A 208 1.81 -2.07 11.29
CA GLY A 208 2.75 -2.55 12.30
C GLY A 208 3.22 -1.48 13.29
N PRO A 209 4.10 -1.88 14.24
CA PRO A 209 4.65 -0.97 15.22
C PRO A 209 5.56 0.08 14.57
N HIS A 210 5.72 1.22 15.25
CA HIS A 210 6.74 2.20 14.84
C HIS A 210 8.14 1.52 14.79
N PRO A 211 8.97 1.78 13.75
CA PRO A 211 8.88 2.87 12.76
C PRO A 211 8.21 2.48 11.43
N PHE A 212 7.68 1.27 11.27
CA PHE A 212 7.23 0.76 9.96
C PHE A 212 6.22 1.67 9.25
N PRO A 213 5.13 2.18 9.87
CA PRO A 213 4.17 3.03 9.17
C PRO A 213 4.83 4.27 8.55
N MET A 214 5.69 4.94 9.31
CA MET A 214 6.43 6.10 8.85
C MET A 214 7.42 5.74 7.73
N MET A 215 8.21 4.69 7.95
CA MET A 215 9.26 4.28 7.03
C MET A 215 8.70 3.88 5.66
N VAL A 216 7.63 3.08 5.66
CA VAL A 216 6.97 2.66 4.41
C VAL A 216 6.32 3.85 3.71
N ARG A 217 5.62 4.75 4.44
CA ARG A 217 5.09 6.00 3.88
C ARG A 217 6.19 6.80 3.19
N ASP A 218 7.30 7.01 3.85
CA ASP A 218 8.39 7.84 3.35
C ASP A 218 9.05 7.23 2.10
N PHE A 219 9.24 5.91 2.06
CA PHE A 219 9.71 5.25 0.86
C PHE A 219 8.68 5.27 -0.28
N GLN A 220 7.40 5.28 0.03
CA GLN A 220 6.32 5.39 -0.96
C GLN A 220 6.07 6.85 -1.41
N SER A 221 6.50 7.85 -0.66
CA SER A 221 6.24 9.27 -0.95
C SER A 221 6.72 9.72 -2.33
N VAL A 222 7.68 9.00 -2.93
CA VAL A 222 8.15 9.23 -4.30
C VAL A 222 7.00 9.25 -5.32
N VAL A 223 5.95 8.46 -5.08
CA VAL A 223 4.76 8.38 -5.96
C VAL A 223 4.04 9.73 -5.99
N GLY A 224 3.74 10.29 -4.81
CA GLY A 224 3.03 11.56 -4.71
C GLY A 224 3.86 12.76 -5.16
N ILE A 225 5.16 12.77 -4.81
CA ILE A 225 6.08 13.84 -5.24
C ILE A 225 6.17 13.89 -6.76
N GLU A 226 6.44 12.77 -7.43
CA GLU A 226 6.48 12.69 -8.88
C GLU A 226 5.12 13.05 -9.51
N ALA A 227 4.02 12.51 -8.96
CA ALA A 227 2.67 12.74 -9.48
C ALA A 227 2.29 14.22 -9.46
N ARG A 228 2.64 14.92 -8.38
CA ARG A 228 2.37 16.36 -8.23
C ARG A 228 3.12 17.18 -9.27
N GLU A 229 4.42 16.96 -9.40
CA GLU A 229 5.26 17.66 -10.38
C GLU A 229 4.76 17.41 -11.80
N GLN A 230 4.60 16.14 -12.19
CA GLN A 230 4.15 15.75 -13.51
C GLN A 230 2.76 16.30 -13.84
N PHE A 231 1.83 16.30 -12.87
CA PHE A 231 0.49 16.81 -13.11
C PHE A 231 0.48 18.31 -13.36
N ILE A 232 1.25 19.08 -12.58
CA ILE A 232 1.42 20.53 -12.79
C ILE A 232 2.08 20.81 -14.14
N ASP A 233 3.12 20.04 -14.51
CA ASP A 233 3.80 20.21 -15.80
C ASP A 233 2.86 19.93 -16.99
N MET A 234 1.95 18.94 -16.85
CA MET A 234 0.99 18.60 -17.90
C MET A 234 -0.16 19.60 -18.04
N THR A 235 -0.64 20.13 -16.92
CA THR A 235 -1.94 20.85 -16.89
C THR A 235 -1.83 22.32 -16.49
N GLY A 236 -0.71 22.72 -15.91
CA GLY A 236 -0.49 24.07 -15.36
C GLY A 236 -1.17 24.31 -14.01
N HIS A 237 -1.81 23.31 -13.40
CA HIS A 237 -2.51 23.45 -12.11
C HIS A 237 -2.49 22.15 -11.29
N LEU A 238 -2.91 22.22 -10.04
CA LEU A 238 -3.14 21.03 -9.20
C LEU A 238 -4.42 20.28 -9.62
N PRO A 239 -4.51 18.97 -9.39
CA PRO A 239 -5.77 18.25 -9.56
C PRO A 239 -6.82 18.76 -8.55
N SER A 240 -8.10 18.69 -8.91
CA SER A 240 -9.19 19.00 -7.99
C SER A 240 -9.31 17.96 -6.89
N ALA A 241 -9.04 16.71 -7.25
CA ALA A 241 -9.04 15.58 -6.32
C ALA A 241 -7.98 14.54 -6.69
N ILE A 242 -7.51 13.80 -5.69
CA ILE A 242 -6.70 12.59 -5.85
C ILE A 242 -7.39 11.40 -5.20
N VAL A 243 -7.20 10.20 -5.80
CA VAL A 243 -7.89 8.97 -5.39
C VAL A 243 -6.91 7.80 -5.37
N ALA A 244 -6.93 7.02 -4.31
CA ALA A 244 -6.18 5.76 -4.22
C ALA A 244 -6.98 4.69 -3.46
N CYS A 245 -6.83 3.41 -3.83
CA CYS A 245 -7.43 2.31 -3.08
C CYS A 245 -6.70 2.08 -1.75
N VAL A 246 -7.41 1.57 -0.75
CA VAL A 246 -6.91 1.36 0.61
C VAL A 246 -7.26 -0.05 1.09
N GLY A 247 -6.23 -0.86 1.33
CA GLY A 247 -6.26 -2.00 2.23
C GLY A 247 -5.43 -1.61 3.46
N GLY A 248 -4.18 -2.10 3.59
CA GLY A 248 -3.23 -1.52 4.57
C GLY A 248 -2.85 -0.06 4.28
N GLY A 249 -2.96 0.40 3.03
CA GLY A 249 -2.91 1.79 2.63
C GLY A 249 -1.59 2.32 2.11
N SER A 250 -0.57 1.49 1.83
CA SER A 250 0.75 1.99 1.43
C SER A 250 0.78 2.76 0.11
N ASN A 251 0.02 2.32 -0.90
CA ASN A 251 -0.07 3.07 -2.17
C ASN A 251 -0.75 4.44 -1.98
N ALA A 252 -1.78 4.48 -1.16
CA ALA A 252 -2.52 5.69 -0.83
C ALA A 252 -1.64 6.67 -0.03
N ALA A 253 -0.95 6.20 1.02
CA ALA A 253 -0.03 7.02 1.79
C ALA A 253 1.06 7.64 0.91
N GLY A 254 1.60 6.86 -0.05
CA GLY A 254 2.59 7.35 -1.00
C GLY A 254 2.08 8.47 -1.91
N LEU A 255 0.87 8.30 -2.49
CA LEU A 255 0.25 9.35 -3.29
C LEU A 255 -0.10 10.58 -2.44
N PHE A 256 -0.75 10.37 -1.29
CA PHE A 256 -1.24 11.44 -0.43
C PHE A 256 -0.10 12.33 0.08
N ALA A 257 1.06 11.75 0.39
CA ALA A 257 2.23 12.48 0.87
C ALA A 257 2.64 13.66 -0.02
N GLY A 258 2.43 13.56 -1.33
CA GLY A 258 2.72 14.64 -2.27
C GLY A 258 1.71 15.80 -2.25
N PHE A 259 0.54 15.61 -1.62
CA PHE A 259 -0.59 16.56 -1.70
C PHE A 259 -1.19 16.96 -0.35
N LEU A 260 -0.67 16.45 0.77
CA LEU A 260 -1.25 16.72 2.11
C LEU A 260 -1.34 18.20 2.43
N ASN A 261 -0.42 19.03 1.93
CA ASN A 261 -0.39 20.45 2.16
C ASN A 261 -1.11 21.30 1.08
N ASP A 262 -1.54 20.66 -0.01
CA ASP A 262 -2.21 21.35 -1.12
C ASP A 262 -3.74 21.44 -0.89
N PRO A 263 -4.43 22.45 -1.48
CA PRO A 263 -5.89 22.54 -1.45
C PRO A 263 -6.56 21.58 -2.44
N VAL A 264 -6.23 20.29 -2.32
CA VAL A 264 -6.71 19.20 -3.15
C VAL A 264 -7.58 18.30 -2.28
N ASP A 265 -8.74 17.87 -2.77
CA ASP A 265 -9.54 16.84 -2.10
C ASP A 265 -8.83 15.49 -2.19
N ILE A 266 -8.73 14.78 -1.06
CA ILE A 266 -8.06 13.48 -0.99
C ILE A 266 -9.05 12.39 -0.61
N TYR A 267 -9.08 11.32 -1.42
CA TYR A 267 -9.98 10.20 -1.20
C TYR A 267 -9.21 8.88 -1.12
N GLY A 268 -9.44 8.14 -0.02
CA GLY A 268 -9.11 6.72 0.11
C GLY A 268 -10.34 5.87 -0.21
N VAL A 269 -10.15 4.77 -0.93
CA VAL A 269 -11.26 3.92 -1.38
C VAL A 269 -11.06 2.51 -0.86
N GLU A 270 -11.96 2.07 0.00
CA GLU A 270 -11.93 0.74 0.61
C GLU A 270 -12.90 -0.22 -0.12
N PRO A 271 -12.64 -1.55 -0.07
CA PRO A 271 -13.51 -2.53 -0.71
C PRO A 271 -14.78 -2.78 0.14
N LEU A 272 -15.95 -2.49 -0.44
CA LEU A 272 -17.26 -2.90 0.11
C LEU A 272 -17.54 -4.38 -0.16
N GLY A 273 -16.79 -4.99 -1.09
CA GLY A 273 -16.95 -6.39 -1.43
C GLY A 273 -18.37 -6.73 -1.86
N ARG A 274 -19.00 -7.64 -1.14
CA ARG A 274 -20.37 -8.14 -1.40
C ARG A 274 -21.46 -7.34 -0.68
N GLY A 275 -21.09 -6.50 0.31
CA GLY A 275 -22.04 -5.69 1.08
C GLY A 275 -21.49 -5.27 2.45
N GLU A 276 -22.34 -4.60 3.26
CA GLU A 276 -21.95 -3.98 4.53
C GLU A 276 -21.86 -4.97 5.71
N LYS A 277 -22.23 -6.23 5.52
CA LYS A 277 -22.19 -7.23 6.59
C LYS A 277 -20.74 -7.58 6.91
N LEU A 278 -20.41 -7.67 8.19
CA LEU A 278 -19.08 -8.11 8.64
C LEU A 278 -18.73 -9.49 8.03
N GLY A 279 -17.55 -9.57 7.42
CA GLY A 279 -17.10 -10.72 6.63
C GLY A 279 -17.41 -10.63 5.12
N ASP A 280 -18.20 -9.64 4.68
CA ASP A 280 -18.49 -9.39 3.27
C ASP A 280 -17.71 -8.22 2.68
N HIS A 281 -16.96 -7.47 3.49
CA HIS A 281 -16.13 -6.34 3.10
C HIS A 281 -14.79 -6.30 3.87
N ALA A 282 -13.88 -5.41 3.46
CA ALA A 282 -12.66 -5.07 4.18
C ALA A 282 -12.51 -3.55 4.37
N ALA A 283 -13.62 -2.85 4.55
CA ALA A 283 -13.68 -1.40 4.71
C ALA A 283 -13.53 -1.01 6.20
N SER A 284 -12.28 -1.04 6.68
CA SER A 284 -11.98 -0.84 8.10
C SER A 284 -12.19 0.61 8.55
N LEU A 285 -11.79 1.60 7.76
CA LEU A 285 -11.99 3.02 8.09
C LEU A 285 -13.46 3.44 8.04
N LYS A 286 -14.25 2.79 7.19
CA LYS A 286 -15.69 3.08 7.08
C LYS A 286 -16.52 2.47 8.19
N PHE A 287 -16.25 1.22 8.57
CA PHE A 287 -17.12 0.43 9.46
C PHE A 287 -16.41 -0.07 10.72
N GLY A 288 -15.11 0.08 10.83
CA GLY A 288 -14.31 -0.41 11.96
C GLY A 288 -14.35 0.51 13.18
N THR A 289 -13.68 0.05 14.22
CA THR A 289 -13.49 0.77 15.47
C THR A 289 -12.04 0.70 15.92
N GLU A 290 -11.63 1.59 16.82
CA GLU A 290 -10.26 1.63 17.34
C GLU A 290 -9.86 0.31 18.01
N GLY A 291 -8.65 -0.17 17.73
CA GLY A 291 -8.10 -1.39 18.33
C GLY A 291 -6.63 -1.61 18.04
N ILE A 292 -6.02 -2.48 18.83
CA ILE A 292 -4.61 -2.85 18.69
C ILE A 292 -4.53 -4.17 17.93
N MET A 293 -3.74 -4.22 16.87
CA MET A 293 -3.47 -5.40 16.06
C MET A 293 -2.01 -5.38 15.59
N TYR A 294 -1.32 -6.52 15.65
CA TYR A 294 0.06 -6.65 15.18
C TYR A 294 1.02 -5.55 15.67
N GLY A 295 0.84 -5.13 16.93
CA GLY A 295 1.74 -4.23 17.62
C GLY A 295 1.50 -2.73 17.38
N PHE A 296 0.37 -2.33 16.81
CA PHE A 296 0.00 -0.92 16.63
C PHE A 296 -1.49 -0.66 16.88
N ASN A 297 -1.83 0.56 17.28
CA ASN A 297 -3.20 1.03 17.44
C ASN A 297 -3.71 1.71 16.16
N SER A 298 -4.88 1.30 15.67
CA SER A 298 -5.53 1.90 14.49
C SER A 298 -7.04 1.63 14.50
N ILE A 299 -7.70 1.84 13.35
CA ILE A 299 -9.08 1.43 13.12
C ILE A 299 -9.08 0.03 12.51
N MET A 300 -9.89 -0.88 13.07
CA MET A 300 -9.96 -2.27 12.62
C MET A 300 -11.39 -2.82 12.68
N LEU A 301 -11.65 -3.80 11.81
CA LEU A 301 -12.86 -4.62 11.86
C LEU A 301 -12.67 -5.70 12.93
N LYS A 302 -13.61 -5.80 13.85
CA LYS A 302 -13.58 -6.73 14.99
C LYS A 302 -14.79 -7.65 14.98
N ASP A 303 -14.57 -8.88 15.42
CA ASP A 303 -15.64 -9.79 15.78
C ASP A 303 -16.24 -9.47 17.15
N GLU A 304 -17.18 -10.28 17.61
CA GLU A 304 -17.84 -10.14 18.90
C GLU A 304 -16.91 -10.30 20.11
N ASN A 305 -15.72 -10.91 19.93
CA ASN A 305 -14.71 -11.10 20.96
C ASN A 305 -13.67 -9.96 20.96
N GLY A 306 -13.77 -9.01 20.02
CA GLY A 306 -12.80 -7.94 19.84
C GLY A 306 -11.56 -8.31 19.03
N GLU A 307 -11.54 -9.54 18.49
CA GLU A 307 -10.46 -10.04 17.63
C GLU A 307 -10.64 -9.56 16.18
N PRO A 308 -9.57 -9.55 15.36
CA PRO A 308 -9.68 -9.22 13.95
C PRO A 308 -10.72 -10.06 13.23
N ALA A 309 -11.73 -9.42 12.65
CA ALA A 309 -12.81 -10.10 11.96
C ALA A 309 -12.35 -10.69 10.61
N PRO A 310 -13.01 -11.75 10.12
CA PRO A 310 -12.88 -12.16 8.73
C PRO A 310 -13.28 -11.02 7.79
N VAL A 311 -12.55 -10.87 6.69
CA VAL A 311 -12.77 -9.84 5.68
C VAL A 311 -12.87 -10.46 4.30
N TYR A 312 -13.39 -9.69 3.36
CA TYR A 312 -13.50 -10.11 1.97
C TYR A 312 -13.36 -8.93 1.01
N SER A 313 -12.70 -9.16 -0.10
CA SER A 313 -12.69 -8.31 -1.29
C SER A 313 -12.46 -9.17 -2.53
N VAL A 314 -12.98 -8.75 -3.68
CA VAL A 314 -12.62 -9.35 -4.97
C VAL A 314 -11.12 -9.19 -5.29
N ALA A 315 -10.46 -8.24 -4.65
CA ALA A 315 -9.03 -7.95 -4.77
C ALA A 315 -8.28 -8.42 -3.52
N SER A 316 -7.58 -9.55 -3.60
CA SER A 316 -6.88 -10.14 -2.45
C SER A 316 -5.84 -9.23 -1.77
N GLY A 317 -5.29 -8.27 -2.49
CA GLY A 317 -4.37 -7.27 -1.93
C GLY A 317 -5.02 -6.22 -1.02
N LEU A 318 -6.37 -6.18 -0.97
CA LEU A 318 -7.14 -5.33 -0.07
C LEU A 318 -7.80 -6.10 1.08
N ASP A 319 -7.63 -7.42 1.15
CA ASP A 319 -8.17 -8.29 2.21
C ASP A 319 -7.37 -8.11 3.51
N TYR A 320 -7.66 -7.03 4.23
CA TYR A 320 -7.00 -6.73 5.49
C TYR A 320 -7.99 -6.06 6.46
N PRO A 321 -8.09 -6.52 7.72
CA PRO A 321 -9.12 -6.04 8.64
C PRO A 321 -8.80 -4.71 9.32
N SER A 322 -7.73 -4.02 8.91
CA SER A 322 -7.32 -2.74 9.50
C SER A 322 -6.67 -1.85 8.43
N SER A 323 -6.31 -0.63 8.80
CA SER A 323 -5.58 0.32 7.96
C SER A 323 -4.41 0.94 8.73
N GLY A 324 -3.51 1.60 8.01
CA GLY A 324 -2.39 2.30 8.63
C GLY A 324 -2.83 3.37 9.63
N PRO A 325 -2.08 3.56 10.74
CA PRO A 325 -2.45 4.50 11.79
C PRO A 325 -2.50 5.96 11.29
N GLU A 326 -1.69 6.31 10.31
CA GLU A 326 -1.74 7.62 9.67
C GLU A 326 -3.06 7.83 8.91
N HIS A 327 -3.61 6.80 8.25
CA HIS A 327 -4.91 6.89 7.59
C HIS A 327 -6.03 7.16 8.58
N ALA A 328 -6.03 6.48 9.72
CA ALA A 328 -6.99 6.73 10.79
C ALA A 328 -6.90 8.16 11.32
N PHE A 329 -5.68 8.67 11.51
CA PHE A 329 -5.45 10.05 11.95
C PHE A 329 -5.90 11.08 10.92
N LEU A 330 -5.55 10.90 9.65
CA LEU A 330 -5.94 11.81 8.57
C LEU A 330 -7.46 11.84 8.35
N GLN A 331 -8.15 10.71 8.60
CA GLN A 331 -9.62 10.65 8.62
C GLN A 331 -10.19 11.46 9.79
N GLU A 332 -9.67 11.26 11.01
CA GLU A 332 -10.11 11.99 12.21
C GLU A 332 -9.92 13.51 12.05
N LEU A 333 -8.83 13.93 11.42
CA LEU A 333 -8.60 15.33 11.06
C LEU A 333 -9.53 15.86 9.96
N GLY A 334 -10.23 14.99 9.23
CA GLY A 334 -11.01 15.38 8.06
C GLY A 334 -10.17 15.82 6.84
N ARG A 335 -8.85 15.49 6.84
CA ARG A 335 -7.96 15.80 5.70
C ARG A 335 -8.15 14.83 4.55
N VAL A 336 -8.42 13.59 4.86
CA VAL A 336 -8.69 12.53 3.89
C VAL A 336 -10.10 11.98 4.12
N LYS A 337 -10.86 11.86 3.05
CA LYS A 337 -12.20 11.24 3.05
C LYS A 337 -12.06 9.79 2.61
N TYR A 338 -12.70 8.87 3.34
CA TYR A 338 -12.72 7.45 2.96
C TYR A 338 -14.12 7.04 2.56
N ASP A 339 -14.22 6.34 1.45
CA ASP A 339 -15.47 5.83 0.91
C ASP A 339 -15.28 4.41 0.36
N VAL A 340 -16.33 3.78 -0.11
CA VAL A 340 -16.34 2.37 -0.48
C VAL A 340 -16.83 2.15 -1.90
N ILE A 341 -16.33 1.07 -2.52
CA ILE A 341 -16.73 0.56 -3.83
C ILE A 341 -16.96 -0.95 -3.72
N ASN A 342 -18.08 -1.44 -4.27
CA ASN A 342 -18.40 -2.86 -4.27
C ASN A 342 -17.73 -3.62 -5.43
N ASP A 343 -17.81 -4.95 -5.39
CA ASP A 343 -17.15 -5.82 -6.37
C ASP A 343 -17.65 -5.56 -7.80
N GLN A 344 -18.95 -5.34 -8.01
CA GLN A 344 -19.50 -5.11 -9.34
C GLN A 344 -19.00 -3.79 -9.93
N GLU A 345 -19.02 -2.70 -9.16
CA GLU A 345 -18.49 -1.40 -9.59
C GLU A 345 -16.99 -1.51 -9.93
N THR A 346 -16.23 -2.30 -9.15
CA THR A 346 -14.80 -2.54 -9.35
C THR A 346 -14.53 -3.26 -10.67
N ILE A 347 -15.26 -4.34 -10.94
CA ILE A 347 -15.07 -5.13 -12.16
C ILE A 347 -15.55 -4.37 -13.40
N ASP A 348 -16.63 -3.60 -13.30
CA ASP A 348 -17.08 -2.73 -14.38
C ASP A 348 -16.01 -1.68 -14.74
N ALA A 349 -15.35 -1.09 -13.73
CA ALA A 349 -14.27 -0.15 -13.93
C ALA A 349 -13.02 -0.82 -14.54
N PHE A 350 -12.67 -2.04 -14.10
CA PHE A 350 -11.61 -2.84 -14.67
C PHE A 350 -11.78 -2.99 -16.19
N PHE A 351 -12.95 -3.48 -16.63
CA PHE A 351 -13.22 -3.65 -18.05
C PHE A 351 -13.31 -2.32 -18.80
N LYS A 352 -13.89 -1.30 -18.18
CA LYS A 352 -14.07 -0.01 -18.82
C LYS A 352 -12.72 0.66 -19.10
N LEU A 353 -11.83 0.71 -18.11
CA LEU A 353 -10.49 1.25 -18.29
C LEU A 353 -9.70 0.45 -19.34
N SER A 354 -9.76 -0.88 -19.28
CA SER A 354 -9.06 -1.76 -20.22
C SER A 354 -9.49 -1.52 -21.67
N ARG A 355 -10.80 -1.43 -21.91
CA ARG A 355 -11.35 -1.28 -23.27
C ARG A 355 -11.23 0.14 -23.83
N MET A 356 -11.21 1.13 -22.95
CA MET A 356 -11.15 2.53 -23.38
C MET A 356 -9.72 3.04 -23.51
N GLU A 357 -8.86 2.70 -22.56
CA GLU A 357 -7.51 3.26 -22.46
C GLU A 357 -6.40 2.26 -22.80
N GLY A 358 -6.74 0.98 -23.03
CA GLY A 358 -5.74 -0.07 -23.27
C GLY A 358 -4.88 -0.37 -22.05
N ILE A 359 -5.38 -0.08 -20.85
CA ILE A 359 -4.69 -0.30 -19.57
C ILE A 359 -5.46 -1.35 -18.79
N ILE A 360 -4.84 -2.50 -18.53
CA ILE A 360 -5.40 -3.56 -17.68
C ILE A 360 -4.90 -3.33 -16.24
N PRO A 361 -5.72 -2.73 -15.36
CA PRO A 361 -5.30 -2.44 -13.99
C PRO A 361 -5.37 -3.70 -13.12
N ALA A 362 -4.65 -3.74 -12.01
CA ALA A 362 -4.95 -4.68 -10.94
C ALA A 362 -6.38 -4.45 -10.42
N ILE A 363 -7.05 -5.50 -9.95
CA ILE A 363 -8.42 -5.37 -9.39
C ILE A 363 -8.40 -4.42 -8.17
N GLU A 364 -7.33 -4.39 -7.39
CA GLU A 364 -7.12 -3.41 -6.33
C GLU A 364 -7.25 -1.97 -6.86
N SER A 365 -6.50 -1.64 -7.91
CA SER A 365 -6.50 -0.30 -8.52
C SER A 365 -7.85 0.06 -9.13
N SER A 366 -8.62 -0.95 -9.57
CA SER A 366 -9.94 -0.76 -10.17
C SER A 366 -10.96 -0.17 -9.19
N HIS A 367 -10.78 -0.36 -7.87
CA HIS A 367 -11.58 0.33 -6.83
C HIS A 367 -11.39 1.85 -6.92
N ALA A 368 -10.14 2.31 -7.05
CA ALA A 368 -9.85 3.73 -7.20
C ALA A 368 -10.37 4.30 -8.52
N VAL A 369 -10.31 3.53 -9.61
CA VAL A 369 -10.86 3.91 -10.92
C VAL A 369 -12.39 4.02 -10.83
N ALA A 370 -13.06 3.04 -10.23
CA ALA A 370 -14.52 3.04 -10.03
C ALA A 370 -14.98 4.28 -9.26
N PHE A 371 -14.28 4.57 -8.14
CA PHE A 371 -14.59 5.76 -7.36
C PHE A 371 -14.31 7.06 -8.11
N GLY A 372 -13.18 7.16 -8.82
CA GLY A 372 -12.87 8.32 -9.67
C GLY A 372 -13.94 8.58 -10.72
N MET A 373 -14.47 7.52 -11.36
CA MET A 373 -15.59 7.61 -12.29
C MET A 373 -16.89 8.04 -11.62
N LYS A 374 -17.16 7.57 -10.39
CA LYS A 374 -18.32 7.95 -9.58
C LYS A 374 -18.24 9.41 -9.16
N LEU A 375 -17.08 9.84 -8.67
CA LEU A 375 -16.80 11.21 -8.25
C LEU A 375 -16.94 12.20 -9.43
N ALA A 376 -16.42 11.84 -10.63
CA ALA A 376 -16.51 12.66 -11.82
C ALA A 376 -17.95 13.02 -12.22
N LYS A 377 -18.91 12.14 -11.94
CA LYS A 377 -20.34 12.39 -12.21
C LYS A 377 -20.97 13.40 -11.24
N THR A 378 -20.38 13.65 -10.09
CA THR A 378 -20.88 14.57 -9.07
C THR A 378 -20.22 15.96 -9.14
N MET A 379 -19.15 16.11 -9.93
CA MET A 379 -18.43 17.36 -10.10
C MET A 379 -18.92 18.10 -11.35
N ASP A 380 -19.05 19.41 -11.26
CA ASP A 380 -19.43 20.25 -12.42
C ASP A 380 -18.31 20.36 -13.45
N LYS A 381 -17.05 20.43 -12.98
CA LYS A 381 -15.82 20.50 -13.78
C LYS A 381 -14.61 20.22 -12.89
N GLY A 382 -13.49 19.89 -13.49
CA GLY A 382 -12.21 19.73 -12.78
C GLY A 382 -11.40 18.56 -13.28
N SER A 383 -10.49 18.10 -12.44
CA SER A 383 -9.59 16.97 -12.76
C SER A 383 -9.38 16.06 -11.55
N ILE A 384 -9.30 14.77 -11.81
CA ILE A 384 -9.07 13.74 -10.79
C ILE A 384 -7.83 12.95 -11.17
N LEU A 385 -6.87 12.85 -10.25
CA LEU A 385 -5.69 12.00 -10.41
C LEU A 385 -5.88 10.71 -9.62
N ILE A 386 -5.85 9.58 -10.29
CA ILE A 386 -6.05 8.24 -9.72
C ILE A 386 -4.72 7.50 -9.65
N ASN A 387 -4.39 6.87 -8.52
CA ASN A 387 -3.23 6.00 -8.43
C ASN A 387 -3.55 4.60 -8.97
N LEU A 388 -2.96 4.23 -10.12
CA LEU A 388 -2.98 2.85 -10.61
C LEU A 388 -1.86 2.08 -9.94
N SER A 389 -2.14 1.53 -8.77
CA SER A 389 -1.16 0.94 -7.85
C SER A 389 -0.50 -0.35 -8.37
N GLY A 390 -1.10 -1.00 -9.36
CA GLY A 390 -0.56 -2.21 -9.95
C GLY A 390 -1.25 -2.62 -11.25
N ARG A 391 -0.62 -3.54 -11.99
CA ARG A 391 -1.13 -4.10 -13.25
C ARG A 391 -1.93 -5.37 -13.02
N GLY A 392 -2.85 -5.67 -13.95
CA GLY A 392 -3.81 -6.75 -13.85
C GLY A 392 -3.32 -8.14 -14.30
N ASP A 393 -2.07 -8.29 -14.76
CA ASP A 393 -1.58 -9.59 -15.22
C ASP A 393 -1.72 -10.71 -14.19
N LYS A 394 -1.65 -10.37 -12.91
CA LYS A 394 -1.82 -11.33 -11.79
C LYS A 394 -3.27 -11.81 -11.63
N ASP A 395 -4.22 -11.05 -12.17
CA ASP A 395 -5.66 -11.26 -11.98
C ASP A 395 -6.32 -11.98 -13.17
N MET A 396 -5.53 -12.27 -14.23
CA MET A 396 -6.06 -12.80 -15.48
C MET A 396 -6.79 -14.13 -15.32
N ASP A 397 -6.25 -15.06 -14.55
CA ASP A 397 -6.90 -16.37 -14.33
C ASP A 397 -8.26 -16.18 -13.66
N TYR A 398 -8.33 -15.35 -12.63
CA TYR A 398 -9.59 -15.02 -11.94
C TYR A 398 -10.62 -14.37 -12.88
N ILE A 399 -10.19 -13.40 -13.70
CA ILE A 399 -11.05 -12.69 -14.64
C ILE A 399 -11.57 -13.64 -15.74
N ILE A 400 -10.71 -14.53 -16.26
CA ILE A 400 -11.09 -15.52 -17.29
C ILE A 400 -12.15 -16.50 -16.72
N GLU A 401 -11.90 -17.03 -15.52
CA GLU A 401 -12.76 -18.02 -14.89
C GLU A 401 -14.14 -17.46 -14.52
N ASN A 402 -14.21 -16.21 -14.04
CA ASN A 402 -15.42 -15.65 -13.45
C ASN A 402 -16.22 -14.74 -14.39
N TYR A 403 -15.61 -14.19 -15.45
CA TYR A 403 -16.25 -13.20 -16.33
C TYR A 403 -16.33 -13.61 -17.80
N GLY A 404 -16.12 -14.89 -18.10
CA GLY A 404 -16.47 -15.49 -19.39
C GLY A 404 -15.69 -14.95 -20.59
N ILE A 405 -14.44 -14.54 -20.39
CA ILE A 405 -13.54 -14.18 -21.48
C ILE A 405 -13.08 -15.48 -22.13
N ARG A 406 -13.53 -15.70 -23.38
CA ARG A 406 -13.19 -16.85 -24.23
C ARG A 406 -12.22 -16.43 -25.32
#